data_7a0f86e0d55881aee65a501136a926d4
#
_entry.id   7a0f86e0d55881aee65a501136a926d4
#
_cell.length_a   1.000
_cell.length_b   1.000
_cell.length_c   1.000
_cell.angle_alpha   90.00
_cell.angle_beta   90.00
_cell.angle_gamma   90.00
#
_symmetry.space_group_name_H-M   'P 1'
#
loop_
_entity.id
_entity.type
_entity.pdbx_description
1 polymer ?
#
loop_
_entity_poly.entity_id
_entity_poly.type
_entity_poly.pdbx_seq_one_letter_code
_entity_poly.pdbx_strand_id
1 'polypeptide(L)'
;MNSNGYNTETYQRLTLIGQKLLERGSISTQEISSMFNVSVQTARKYLRDLEAAHQIKRVHGGVVTSSSFFERLRIDIDNKKRLCKAAAQLIESHDTIYIDGGSSYYYLTDYIPSTYSISVFTCSLPIALHIKETTNYKVYVLGGKVNDITFETHSIDTVREAQNYFVDKAFLGISGFTEKEGFTENNAYALALKQQFMKNAKQSIVVAGAKKEGKVALKKAFGFDEIDVFITNKEVHMHLDESIAKQLNIILV
;
A
#
# COMPACT_ATOMS: atom_id res chain seq x y z
N MET A 1 -13.35 -3.49 -34.96
CA MET A 1 -13.88 -3.38 -33.59
C MET A 1 -13.21 -4.46 -32.77
N ASN A 2 -12.56 -4.09 -31.67
CA ASN A 2 -11.94 -5.06 -30.77
C ASN A 2 -13.03 -5.75 -29.93
N SER A 3 -12.71 -6.86 -29.28
CA SER A 3 -13.60 -7.70 -28.48
C SER A 3 -14.49 -6.97 -27.45
N ASN A 4 -14.21 -5.71 -27.17
CA ASN A 4 -14.95 -4.84 -26.23
C ASN A 4 -15.82 -3.77 -26.90
N GLY A 5 -16.04 -3.81 -28.26
CA GLY A 5 -16.95 -2.91 -28.97
C GLY A 5 -16.43 -1.48 -29.20
N TYR A 6 -15.18 -1.14 -28.83
CA TYR A 6 -14.59 0.17 -29.04
C TYR A 6 -13.89 0.30 -30.41
N ASN A 7 -13.88 1.52 -30.98
CA ASN A 7 -13.02 1.80 -32.12
C ASN A 7 -11.54 1.81 -31.63
N THR A 8 -10.61 1.59 -32.56
CA THR A 8 -9.18 1.46 -32.27
C THR A 8 -8.62 2.66 -31.51
N GLU A 9 -9.05 3.87 -31.84
CA GLU A 9 -8.58 5.10 -31.21
C GLU A 9 -9.06 5.22 -29.76
N THR A 10 -10.32 4.94 -29.50
CA THR A 10 -10.88 4.94 -28.11
C THR A 10 -10.18 3.91 -27.25
N TYR A 11 -9.93 2.72 -27.77
CA TYR A 11 -9.21 1.67 -27.05
C TYR A 11 -7.77 2.10 -26.70
N GLN A 12 -7.05 2.70 -27.64
CA GLN A 12 -5.70 3.23 -27.37
C GLN A 12 -5.71 4.32 -26.29
N ARG A 13 -6.69 5.23 -26.33
CA ARG A 13 -6.84 6.27 -25.31
C ARG A 13 -7.14 5.70 -23.92
N LEU A 14 -8.04 4.73 -23.83
CA LEU A 14 -8.35 4.04 -22.57
C LEU A 14 -7.12 3.32 -22.01
N THR A 15 -6.35 2.63 -22.87
CA THR A 15 -5.10 1.97 -22.48
C THR A 15 -4.08 2.98 -21.93
N LEU A 16 -3.92 4.13 -22.59
CA LEU A 16 -2.98 5.16 -22.17
C LEU A 16 -3.40 5.82 -20.84
N ILE A 17 -4.70 6.03 -20.63
CA ILE A 17 -5.23 6.50 -19.35
C ILE A 17 -4.92 5.48 -18.25
N GLY A 18 -5.15 4.18 -18.52
CA GLY A 18 -4.85 3.10 -17.59
C GLY A 18 -3.37 3.06 -17.20
N GLN A 19 -2.46 3.17 -18.19
CA GLN A 19 -1.01 3.22 -17.93
C GLN A 19 -0.61 4.41 -17.05
N LYS A 20 -1.08 5.62 -17.37
CA LYS A 20 -0.80 6.82 -16.55
C LYS A 20 -1.37 6.72 -15.15
N LEU A 21 -2.54 6.10 -15.00
CA LEU A 21 -3.12 5.81 -13.70
C LEU A 21 -2.25 4.84 -12.89
N LEU A 22 -1.73 3.79 -13.51
CA LEU A 22 -0.81 2.85 -12.86
C LEU A 22 0.48 3.54 -12.41
N GLU A 23 1.02 4.46 -13.22
CA GLU A 23 2.24 5.21 -12.90
C GLU A 23 2.03 6.24 -11.78
N ARG A 24 0.93 6.98 -11.80
CA ARG A 24 0.71 8.16 -10.95
C ARG A 24 -0.28 7.92 -9.81
N GLY A 25 -1.04 6.83 -9.84
CA GLY A 25 -2.08 6.50 -8.85
C GLY A 25 -3.40 7.26 -9.02
N SER A 26 -3.40 8.41 -9.72
CA SER A 26 -4.60 9.21 -10.01
C SER A 26 -4.44 10.01 -11.29
N ILE A 27 -5.57 10.41 -11.88
CA ILE A 27 -5.63 11.35 -13.00
C ILE A 27 -6.94 12.16 -12.93
N SER A 28 -6.87 13.45 -13.17
CA SER A 28 -8.05 14.30 -13.18
C SER A 28 -8.76 14.27 -14.55
N THR A 29 -10.05 14.58 -14.54
CA THR A 29 -10.83 14.74 -15.77
C THR A 29 -10.26 15.82 -16.69
N GLN A 30 -9.71 16.89 -16.08
CA GLN A 30 -9.10 18.01 -16.78
C GLN A 30 -7.82 17.58 -17.53
N GLU A 31 -6.95 16.78 -16.87
CA GLU A 31 -5.74 16.24 -17.48
C GLU A 31 -6.06 15.34 -18.67
N ILE A 32 -7.09 14.48 -18.57
CA ILE A 32 -7.54 13.64 -19.69
C ILE A 32 -8.06 14.50 -20.84
N SER A 33 -8.85 15.52 -20.54
CA SER A 33 -9.38 16.49 -21.52
C SER A 33 -8.24 17.15 -22.30
N SER A 34 -7.23 17.66 -21.59
CA SER A 34 -6.05 18.31 -22.19
C SER A 34 -5.17 17.33 -22.97
N MET A 35 -4.93 16.13 -22.42
CA MET A 35 -4.05 15.11 -23.02
C MET A 35 -4.52 14.62 -24.39
N PHE A 36 -5.83 14.50 -24.58
CA PHE A 36 -6.41 14.00 -25.83
C PHE A 36 -7.14 15.08 -26.65
N ASN A 37 -7.08 16.35 -26.20
CA ASN A 37 -7.80 17.47 -26.79
C ASN A 37 -9.30 17.16 -27.02
N VAL A 38 -9.96 16.64 -25.98
CA VAL A 38 -11.37 16.27 -25.99
C VAL A 38 -12.15 17.07 -24.98
N SER A 39 -13.49 17.12 -25.13
CA SER A 39 -14.33 17.78 -24.14
C SER A 39 -14.26 17.08 -22.77
N VAL A 40 -14.50 17.85 -21.70
CA VAL A 40 -14.61 17.31 -20.32
C VAL A 40 -15.68 16.20 -20.26
N GLN A 41 -16.76 16.33 -21.03
CA GLN A 41 -17.78 15.26 -21.13
C GLN A 41 -17.24 13.98 -21.75
N THR A 42 -16.41 14.08 -22.78
CA THR A 42 -15.75 12.92 -23.41
C THR A 42 -14.76 12.29 -22.43
N ALA A 43 -13.96 13.09 -21.72
CA ALA A 43 -13.08 12.60 -20.68
C ALA A 43 -13.85 11.86 -19.57
N ARG A 44 -14.99 12.39 -19.14
CA ARG A 44 -15.89 11.71 -18.17
C ARG A 44 -16.46 10.39 -18.73
N LYS A 45 -16.69 10.30 -20.03
CA LYS A 45 -17.12 9.05 -20.67
C LYS A 45 -16.01 8.00 -20.61
N TYR A 46 -14.77 8.34 -20.97
CA TYR A 46 -13.64 7.43 -20.83
C TYR A 46 -13.48 6.88 -19.41
N LEU A 47 -13.66 7.74 -18.41
CA LEU A 47 -13.61 7.33 -17.01
C LEU A 47 -14.76 6.41 -16.62
N ARG A 48 -15.97 6.60 -17.15
CA ARG A 48 -17.09 5.66 -16.93
C ARG A 48 -16.81 4.29 -17.55
N ASP A 49 -16.23 4.29 -18.75
CA ASP A 49 -15.93 3.06 -19.47
C ASP A 49 -14.85 2.23 -18.74
N LEU A 50 -13.82 2.90 -18.18
CA LEU A 50 -12.80 2.27 -17.35
C LEU A 50 -13.34 1.79 -15.99
N GLU A 51 -14.28 2.52 -15.39
CA GLU A 51 -14.95 2.14 -14.14
C GLU A 51 -15.83 0.88 -14.35
N ALA A 52 -16.58 0.85 -15.46
CA ALA A 52 -17.38 -0.32 -15.83
C ALA A 52 -16.52 -1.58 -16.08
N ALA A 53 -15.27 -1.39 -16.53
CA ALA A 53 -14.28 -2.45 -16.67
C ALA A 53 -13.54 -2.78 -15.36
N HIS A 54 -13.98 -2.29 -14.21
CA HIS A 54 -13.38 -2.46 -12.88
C HIS A 54 -11.91 -2.04 -12.76
N GLN A 55 -11.42 -1.18 -13.66
CA GLN A 55 -10.01 -0.75 -13.67
C GLN A 55 -9.75 0.49 -12.79
N ILE A 56 -10.78 1.23 -12.43
CA ILE A 56 -10.65 2.49 -11.68
C ILE A 56 -11.80 2.70 -10.69
N LYS A 57 -11.56 3.58 -9.71
CA LYS A 57 -12.59 4.10 -8.79
C LYS A 57 -12.70 5.61 -8.94
N ARG A 58 -13.91 6.11 -9.12
CA ARG A 58 -14.17 7.56 -9.21
C ARG A 58 -14.03 8.24 -7.86
N VAL A 59 -13.43 9.43 -7.89
CA VAL A 59 -13.36 10.37 -6.76
C VAL A 59 -13.81 11.75 -7.25
N HIS A 60 -14.00 12.69 -6.33
CA HIS A 60 -14.39 14.05 -6.72
C HIS A 60 -13.28 14.68 -7.58
N GLY A 61 -13.64 15.07 -8.82
CA GLY A 61 -12.71 15.69 -9.77
C GLY A 61 -11.87 14.78 -10.64
N GLY A 62 -11.89 13.44 -10.42
CA GLY A 62 -11.07 12.51 -11.21
C GLY A 62 -11.31 11.05 -10.88
N VAL A 63 -10.27 10.27 -11.00
CA VAL A 63 -10.24 8.84 -10.67
C VAL A 63 -8.92 8.47 -10.02
N VAL A 64 -8.97 7.43 -9.21
CA VAL A 64 -7.80 6.73 -8.67
C VAL A 64 -7.78 5.31 -9.22
N THR A 65 -6.60 4.72 -9.32
CA THR A 65 -6.50 3.31 -9.70
C THR A 65 -7.18 2.44 -8.65
N SER A 66 -8.04 1.55 -9.10
CA SER A 66 -8.43 0.37 -8.35
C SER A 66 -7.52 -0.81 -8.71
N SER A 67 -6.22 -0.54 -8.97
CA SER A 67 -5.30 -1.63 -9.32
C SER A 67 -5.35 -2.70 -8.25
N SER A 68 -5.64 -3.91 -8.66
CA SER A 68 -5.72 -5.07 -7.79
C SER A 68 -4.38 -5.27 -7.07
N PHE A 69 -4.38 -6.04 -6.01
CA PHE A 69 -3.14 -6.42 -5.33
C PHE A 69 -2.10 -6.97 -6.31
N PHE A 70 -2.50 -7.85 -7.21
CA PHE A 70 -1.61 -8.52 -8.16
C PHE A 70 -1.06 -7.59 -9.26
N GLU A 71 -1.84 -6.59 -9.69
CA GLU A 71 -1.34 -5.55 -10.59
C GLU A 71 -0.29 -4.69 -9.89
N ARG A 72 -0.58 -4.23 -8.66
CA ARG A 72 0.40 -3.49 -7.87
C ARG A 72 1.65 -4.31 -7.56
N LEU A 73 1.52 -5.62 -7.37
CA LEU A 73 2.66 -6.52 -7.10
C LEU A 73 3.67 -6.51 -8.25
N ARG A 74 3.21 -6.40 -9.49
CA ARG A 74 4.06 -6.38 -10.70
C ARG A 74 4.80 -5.06 -10.94
N ILE A 75 4.41 -4.00 -10.23
CA ILE A 75 5.03 -2.68 -10.36
C ILE A 75 6.20 -2.59 -9.40
N ASP A 76 7.38 -2.20 -9.91
CA ASP A 76 8.56 -1.88 -9.10
C ASP A 76 9.03 -3.02 -8.17
N ILE A 77 9.06 -4.23 -8.73
CA ILE A 77 9.37 -5.46 -7.98
C ILE A 77 10.72 -5.37 -7.27
N ASP A 78 11.76 -4.93 -7.99
CA ASP A 78 13.12 -4.89 -7.45
C ASP A 78 13.22 -3.93 -6.27
N ASN A 79 12.53 -2.80 -6.33
CA ASN A 79 12.47 -1.86 -5.23
C ASN A 79 11.73 -2.43 -4.02
N LYS A 80 10.58 -3.11 -4.23
CA LYS A 80 9.88 -3.80 -3.14
C LYS A 80 10.75 -4.85 -2.48
N LYS A 81 11.49 -5.62 -3.27
CA LYS A 81 12.44 -6.62 -2.74
C LYS A 81 13.55 -5.97 -1.92
N ARG A 82 14.13 -4.85 -2.37
CA ARG A 82 15.15 -4.12 -1.59
C ARG A 82 14.58 -3.62 -0.26
N LEU A 83 13.42 -2.99 -0.27
CA LEU A 83 12.73 -2.52 0.93
C LEU A 83 12.39 -3.67 1.89
N CYS A 84 11.85 -4.79 1.37
CA CYS A 84 11.56 -5.99 2.16
C CYS A 84 12.83 -6.60 2.77
N LYS A 85 13.94 -6.65 2.02
CA LYS A 85 15.21 -7.16 2.52
C LYS A 85 15.73 -6.33 3.71
N ALA A 86 15.63 -5.01 3.65
CA ALA A 86 16.01 -4.16 4.77
C ALA A 86 15.06 -4.34 5.97
N ALA A 87 13.76 -4.43 5.72
CA ALA A 87 12.76 -4.67 6.77
C ALA A 87 12.97 -6.03 7.48
N ALA A 88 13.31 -7.07 6.73
CA ALA A 88 13.56 -8.41 7.27
C ALA A 88 14.75 -8.46 8.24
N GLN A 89 15.73 -7.56 8.09
CA GLN A 89 16.87 -7.48 9.01
C GLN A 89 16.50 -7.02 10.42
N LEU A 90 15.32 -6.45 10.61
CA LEU A 90 14.82 -6.06 11.92
C LEU A 90 14.13 -7.20 12.65
N ILE A 91 13.86 -8.33 11.98
CA ILE A 91 13.11 -9.45 12.54
C ILE A 91 14.07 -10.40 13.24
N GLU A 92 13.71 -10.83 14.43
CA GLU A 92 14.44 -11.78 15.24
C GLU A 92 13.70 -13.10 15.37
N SER A 93 14.45 -14.18 15.74
CA SER A 93 13.80 -15.46 16.00
C SER A 93 12.86 -15.35 17.20
N HIS A 94 11.70 -15.99 17.09
CA HIS A 94 10.58 -15.97 18.05
C HIS A 94 9.74 -14.69 18.06
N ASP A 95 10.02 -13.73 17.17
CA ASP A 95 9.14 -12.59 17.03
C ASP A 95 7.70 -12.98 16.67
N THR A 96 6.77 -12.29 17.25
CA THR A 96 5.40 -12.18 16.76
C THR A 96 5.28 -10.87 16.00
N ILE A 97 4.99 -10.93 14.70
CA ILE A 97 4.96 -9.75 13.84
C ILE A 97 3.59 -9.54 13.20
N TYR A 98 3.21 -8.28 13.03
CA TYR A 98 2.12 -7.90 12.14
C TYR A 98 2.68 -7.42 10.81
N ILE A 99 2.20 -7.99 9.72
CA ILE A 99 2.48 -7.55 8.35
C ILE A 99 1.19 -6.98 7.78
N ASP A 100 1.18 -5.67 7.54
CA ASP A 100 0.06 -4.96 6.95
C ASP A 100 -0.22 -5.45 5.53
N GLY A 101 -1.40 -5.15 5.02
CA GLY A 101 -1.75 -5.41 3.63
C GLY A 101 -0.92 -4.58 2.65
N GLY A 102 -1.12 -4.86 1.39
CA GLY A 102 -0.45 -4.16 0.31
C GLY A 102 0.78 -4.89 -0.24
N SER A 103 0.98 -4.66 -1.54
CA SER A 103 1.99 -5.37 -2.31
C SER A 103 3.44 -5.05 -1.92
N SER A 104 3.67 -4.03 -1.09
CA SER A 104 5.01 -3.64 -0.63
C SER A 104 5.65 -4.68 0.28
N TYR A 105 4.85 -5.46 1.01
CA TYR A 105 5.32 -6.44 1.98
C TYR A 105 5.29 -7.89 1.49
N TYR A 106 4.84 -8.12 0.26
CA TYR A 106 4.66 -9.48 -0.27
C TYR A 106 5.92 -10.34 -0.16
N TYR A 107 7.07 -9.73 -0.38
CA TYR A 107 8.37 -10.43 -0.35
C TYR A 107 9.08 -10.39 1.01
N LEU A 108 8.47 -9.85 2.07
CA LEU A 108 9.16 -9.63 3.35
C LEU A 108 9.70 -10.94 3.93
N THR A 109 8.87 -11.97 3.94
CA THR A 109 9.23 -13.25 4.54
C THR A 109 10.24 -14.06 3.74
N ASP A 110 10.45 -13.73 2.47
CA ASP A 110 11.47 -14.39 1.62
C ASP A 110 12.91 -14.10 2.10
N TYR A 111 13.09 -13.04 2.90
CA TYR A 111 14.38 -12.59 3.39
C TYR A 111 14.61 -12.90 4.87
N ILE A 112 13.66 -13.53 5.54
CA ILE A 112 13.82 -13.97 6.93
C ILE A 112 14.51 -15.34 6.93
N PRO A 113 15.54 -15.56 7.77
CA PRO A 113 16.20 -16.86 7.85
C PRO A 113 15.23 -18.00 8.13
N SER A 114 15.26 -19.05 7.33
CA SER A 114 14.36 -20.21 7.47
C SER A 114 14.48 -20.96 8.80
N THR A 115 15.57 -20.71 9.53
CA THR A 115 15.82 -21.23 10.89
C THR A 115 15.04 -20.49 11.97
N TYR A 116 14.45 -19.32 11.64
CA TYR A 116 13.66 -18.55 12.61
C TYR A 116 12.29 -19.19 12.82
N SER A 117 11.81 -19.11 14.07
CA SER A 117 10.46 -19.52 14.44
C SER A 117 9.67 -18.27 14.74
N ILE A 118 8.87 -17.79 13.80
CA ILE A 118 8.05 -16.58 13.96
C ILE A 118 6.57 -16.87 13.84
N SER A 119 5.77 -15.97 14.41
CA SER A 119 4.32 -15.93 14.22
C SER A 119 3.94 -14.64 13.46
N VAL A 120 3.17 -14.76 12.40
CA VAL A 120 2.78 -13.64 11.55
C VAL A 120 1.28 -13.42 11.62
N PHE A 121 0.88 -12.21 11.98
CA PHE A 121 -0.49 -11.70 11.85
C PHE A 121 -0.59 -10.85 10.59
N THR A 122 -1.64 -11.00 9.82
CA THR A 122 -1.89 -10.17 8.64
C THR A 122 -3.38 -10.08 8.32
N CYS A 123 -3.80 -9.00 7.67
CA CYS A 123 -5.13 -8.87 7.07
C CYS A 123 -5.13 -9.23 5.58
N SER A 124 -3.98 -9.57 4.99
CA SER A 124 -3.82 -9.81 3.56
C SER A 124 -3.84 -11.30 3.21
N LEU A 125 -4.84 -11.73 2.47
CA LEU A 125 -4.92 -13.11 1.99
C LEU A 125 -3.76 -13.48 1.05
N PRO A 126 -3.34 -12.64 0.08
CA PRO A 126 -2.20 -12.96 -0.77
C PRO A 126 -0.88 -13.14 0.00
N ILE A 127 -0.63 -12.29 1.01
CA ILE A 127 0.57 -12.40 1.85
C ILE A 127 0.50 -13.67 2.69
N ALA A 128 -0.65 -13.96 3.31
CA ALA A 128 -0.82 -15.16 4.11
C ALA A 128 -0.58 -16.45 3.30
N LEU A 129 -1.11 -16.53 2.09
CA LEU A 129 -0.91 -17.66 1.19
C LEU A 129 0.55 -17.80 0.79
N HIS A 130 1.19 -16.70 0.39
CA HIS A 130 2.61 -16.69 0.03
C HIS A 130 3.50 -17.23 1.17
N ILE A 131 3.27 -16.75 2.39
CA ILE A 131 4.01 -17.23 3.57
C ILE A 131 3.79 -18.74 3.78
N LYS A 132 2.56 -19.22 3.65
CA LYS A 132 2.25 -20.64 3.83
C LYS A 132 2.83 -21.55 2.76
N GLU A 133 2.97 -21.04 1.52
CA GLU A 133 3.58 -21.77 0.42
C GLU A 133 5.12 -21.80 0.49
N THR A 134 5.75 -20.77 1.04
CA THR A 134 7.20 -20.57 0.98
C THR A 134 7.92 -20.78 2.30
N THR A 135 7.21 -20.85 3.42
CA THR A 135 7.78 -20.95 4.76
C THR A 135 7.00 -21.90 5.68
N ASN A 136 7.60 -22.25 6.83
CA ASN A 136 6.95 -23.00 7.91
C ASN A 136 6.42 -22.10 9.04
N TYR A 137 6.36 -20.79 8.85
CA TYR A 137 5.91 -19.87 9.89
C TYR A 137 4.44 -20.06 10.25
N LYS A 138 4.09 -19.71 11.50
CA LYS A 138 2.69 -19.66 11.93
C LYS A 138 2.05 -18.40 11.36
N VAL A 139 0.93 -18.56 10.68
CA VAL A 139 0.21 -17.44 10.05
C VAL A 139 -1.18 -17.37 10.61
N TYR A 140 -1.56 -16.19 11.06
CA TYR A 140 -2.89 -15.84 11.57
C TYR A 140 -3.47 -14.76 10.66
N VAL A 141 -4.57 -15.06 10.01
CA VAL A 141 -5.30 -14.09 9.20
C VAL A 141 -6.40 -13.49 10.05
N LEU A 142 -6.37 -12.17 10.21
CA LEU A 142 -7.44 -11.43 10.88
C LEU A 142 -8.72 -11.58 10.07
N GLY A 143 -9.79 -12.00 10.72
CA GLY A 143 -11.09 -12.24 10.07
C GLY A 143 -11.77 -10.96 9.58
N GLY A 144 -12.84 -11.13 8.79
CA GLY A 144 -13.66 -10.02 8.33
C GLY A 144 -14.03 -10.09 6.86
N LYS A 145 -14.69 -9.02 6.36
CA LYS A 145 -15.06 -8.93 4.94
C LYS A 145 -13.82 -8.71 4.09
N VAL A 146 -13.64 -9.54 3.08
CA VAL A 146 -12.56 -9.41 2.10
C VAL A 146 -12.89 -8.29 1.11
N ASN A 147 -11.92 -7.41 0.87
CA ASN A 147 -12.00 -6.38 -0.16
C ASN A 147 -11.69 -7.00 -1.53
N ASP A 148 -12.55 -6.75 -2.52
CA ASP A 148 -12.46 -7.37 -3.84
C ASP A 148 -11.24 -6.95 -4.67
N ILE A 149 -10.58 -5.85 -4.29
CA ILE A 149 -9.44 -5.25 -5.02
C ILE A 149 -8.12 -5.56 -4.33
N THR A 150 -8.07 -5.36 -3.01
CA THR A 150 -6.83 -5.51 -2.23
C THR A 150 -6.65 -6.91 -1.68
N PHE A 151 -7.73 -7.72 -1.65
CA PHE A 151 -7.79 -9.03 -1.02
C PHE A 151 -7.38 -9.01 0.47
N GLU A 152 -7.66 -7.89 1.12
CA GLU A 152 -7.44 -7.67 2.54
C GLU A 152 -8.76 -7.72 3.29
N THR A 153 -8.74 -8.19 4.52
CA THR A 153 -9.90 -8.15 5.40
C THR A 153 -9.97 -6.77 6.07
N HIS A 154 -10.96 -5.98 5.67
CA HIS A 154 -11.16 -4.64 6.20
C HIS A 154 -12.60 -4.46 6.69
N SER A 155 -12.82 -4.65 7.99
CA SER A 155 -14.12 -4.45 8.64
C SER A 155 -13.93 -3.96 10.07
N ILE A 156 -15.02 -3.55 10.70
CA ILE A 156 -15.01 -3.22 12.12
C ILE A 156 -14.63 -4.43 12.98
N ASP A 157 -15.00 -5.64 12.54
CA ASP A 157 -14.68 -6.87 13.26
C ASP A 157 -13.20 -7.20 13.18
N THR A 158 -12.56 -6.95 12.01
CA THR A 158 -11.10 -7.06 11.86
C THR A 158 -10.36 -6.16 12.85
N VAL A 159 -10.81 -4.91 13.01
CA VAL A 159 -10.21 -3.95 13.94
C VAL A 159 -10.43 -4.36 15.39
N ARG A 160 -11.62 -4.86 15.72
CA ARG A 160 -11.94 -5.37 17.08
C ARG A 160 -11.08 -6.59 17.43
N GLU A 161 -10.92 -7.51 16.49
CA GLU A 161 -10.08 -8.69 16.68
C GLU A 161 -8.62 -8.29 16.96
N ALA A 162 -8.08 -7.33 16.23
CA ALA A 162 -6.72 -6.84 16.38
C ALA A 162 -6.42 -6.27 17.79
N GLN A 163 -7.43 -5.80 18.53
CA GLN A 163 -7.27 -5.29 19.88
C GLN A 163 -6.76 -6.35 20.87
N ASN A 164 -6.96 -7.63 20.58
CA ASN A 164 -6.62 -8.73 21.45
C ASN A 164 -5.19 -9.26 21.26
N TYR A 165 -4.47 -8.76 20.27
CA TYR A 165 -3.13 -9.27 19.91
C TYR A 165 -2.05 -8.24 20.15
N PHE A 166 -1.00 -8.66 20.84
CA PHE A 166 0.24 -7.91 21.00
C PHE A 166 1.31 -8.51 20.11
N VAL A 167 2.11 -7.67 19.48
CA VAL A 167 3.18 -8.08 18.57
C VAL A 167 4.50 -7.42 18.95
N ASP A 168 5.61 -8.07 18.60
CA ASP A 168 6.93 -7.48 18.81
C ASP A 168 7.17 -6.37 17.79
N LYS A 169 6.80 -6.59 16.53
CA LYS A 169 7.00 -5.62 15.44
C LYS A 169 5.77 -5.51 14.56
N ALA A 170 5.38 -4.28 14.23
CA ALA A 170 4.31 -3.99 13.28
C ALA A 170 4.89 -3.34 12.02
N PHE A 171 4.79 -4.01 10.90
CA PHE A 171 5.19 -3.51 9.58
C PHE A 171 3.98 -2.87 8.90
N LEU A 172 4.00 -1.54 8.78
CA LEU A 172 2.86 -0.72 8.39
C LEU A 172 3.06 -0.09 7.01
N GLY A 173 2.13 -0.39 6.10
CA GLY A 173 2.05 0.25 4.79
C GLY A 173 1.36 1.61 4.86
N ILE A 174 1.58 2.45 3.86
CA ILE A 174 0.93 3.75 3.72
C ILE A 174 0.55 4.02 2.27
N SER A 175 -0.39 4.94 2.04
CA SER A 175 -0.79 5.36 0.70
C SER A 175 0.05 6.51 0.16
N GLY A 176 0.56 7.39 1.02
CA GLY A 176 1.43 8.51 0.68
C GLY A 176 2.01 9.16 1.93
N PHE A 177 3.02 10.02 1.74
CA PHE A 177 3.62 10.79 2.82
C PHE A 177 4.22 12.11 2.32
N THR A 178 4.23 13.12 3.18
CA THR A 178 4.90 14.41 3.00
C THR A 178 5.47 14.86 4.34
N GLU A 179 6.45 15.76 4.31
CA GLU A 179 7.01 16.36 5.54
C GLU A 179 5.93 17.00 6.40
N LYS A 180 5.03 17.75 5.78
CA LYS A 180 3.98 18.51 6.45
C LYS A 180 2.87 17.65 7.04
N GLU A 181 2.38 16.69 6.27
CA GLU A 181 1.18 15.92 6.67
C GLU A 181 1.53 14.59 7.37
N GLY A 182 2.82 14.18 7.31
CA GLY A 182 3.22 12.86 7.77
C GLY A 182 2.72 11.77 6.82
N PHE A 183 2.38 10.63 7.37
CA PHE A 183 1.86 9.46 6.64
C PHE A 183 0.35 9.55 6.45
N THR A 184 -0.13 9.12 5.28
CA THR A 184 -1.54 9.25 4.91
C THR A 184 -2.09 7.95 4.31
N GLU A 185 -3.42 7.72 4.51
CA GLU A 185 -4.11 6.50 4.11
C GLU A 185 -5.49 6.81 3.48
N ASN A 186 -5.91 5.99 2.51
CA ASN A 186 -7.20 6.17 1.84
C ASN A 186 -8.35 5.42 2.53
N ASN A 187 -8.07 4.27 3.14
CA ASN A 187 -9.09 3.39 3.72
C ASN A 187 -9.18 3.59 5.23
N ALA A 188 -10.38 3.90 5.73
CA ALA A 188 -10.61 4.15 7.16
C ALA A 188 -10.40 2.90 8.04
N TYR A 189 -10.76 1.71 7.56
CA TYR A 189 -10.56 0.46 8.33
C TYR A 189 -9.08 0.05 8.32
N ALA A 190 -8.39 0.20 7.18
CA ALA A 190 -6.96 -0.02 7.10
C ALA A 190 -6.20 0.92 8.05
N LEU A 191 -6.60 2.20 8.10
CA LEU A 191 -6.05 3.17 9.03
C LEU A 191 -6.27 2.75 10.48
N ALA A 192 -7.50 2.40 10.86
CA ALA A 192 -7.83 1.98 12.23
C ALA A 192 -7.04 0.72 12.64
N LEU A 193 -6.85 -0.23 11.72
CA LEU A 193 -6.08 -1.44 11.95
C LEU A 193 -4.59 -1.13 12.17
N LYS A 194 -4.00 -0.26 11.35
CA LYS A 194 -2.61 0.23 11.52
C LYS A 194 -2.42 0.90 12.89
N GLN A 195 -3.31 1.83 13.23
CA GLN A 195 -3.26 2.53 14.52
C GLN A 195 -3.41 1.57 15.70
N GLN A 196 -4.23 0.51 15.55
CA GLN A 196 -4.36 -0.51 16.60
C GLN A 196 -3.06 -1.30 16.78
N PHE A 197 -2.43 -1.75 15.68
CA PHE A 197 -1.16 -2.48 15.78
C PHE A 197 0.01 -1.58 16.21
N MET A 198 0.01 -0.29 15.89
CA MET A 198 0.98 0.65 16.46
C MET A 198 0.91 0.69 18.00
N LYS A 199 -0.31 0.68 18.57
CA LYS A 199 -0.49 0.67 20.03
C LYS A 199 -0.07 -0.65 20.67
N ASN A 200 -0.22 -1.75 19.96
CA ASN A 200 -0.04 -3.10 20.46
C ASN A 200 1.34 -3.69 20.10
N ALA A 201 2.17 -2.95 19.37
CA ALA A 201 3.53 -3.36 19.00
C ALA A 201 4.57 -2.79 19.97
N LYS A 202 5.66 -3.54 20.18
CA LYS A 202 6.86 -3.01 20.84
C LYS A 202 7.64 -2.08 19.91
N GLN A 203 7.54 -2.30 18.59
CA GLN A 203 8.19 -1.47 17.57
C GLN A 203 7.29 -1.32 16.34
N SER A 204 7.09 -0.09 15.90
CA SER A 204 6.34 0.30 14.71
C SER A 204 7.28 0.66 13.56
N ILE A 205 7.12 -0.01 12.42
CA ILE A 205 8.01 0.10 11.27
C ILE A 205 7.18 0.45 10.05
N VAL A 206 7.45 1.61 9.45
CA VAL A 206 6.83 2.01 8.18
C VAL A 206 7.78 1.70 7.03
N VAL A 207 7.26 1.07 5.97
CA VAL A 207 8.02 0.83 4.74
C VAL A 207 7.31 1.48 3.56
N ALA A 208 7.97 2.43 2.92
CA ALA A 208 7.41 3.13 1.78
C ALA A 208 8.46 3.50 0.74
N GLY A 209 8.21 3.09 -0.52
CA GLY A 209 9.06 3.50 -1.64
C GLY A 209 8.88 4.98 -2.02
N ALA A 210 9.91 5.58 -2.66
CA ALA A 210 9.97 6.97 -3.08
C ALA A 210 8.74 7.42 -3.91
N LYS A 211 8.12 6.52 -4.65
CA LYS A 211 6.89 6.85 -5.42
C LYS A 211 5.71 7.30 -4.56
N LYS A 212 5.78 7.14 -3.24
CA LYS A 212 4.74 7.60 -2.28
C LYS A 212 5.06 8.97 -1.69
N GLU A 213 6.27 9.46 -1.85
CA GLU A 213 6.67 10.81 -1.46
C GLU A 213 5.86 11.88 -2.21
N GLY A 214 5.52 12.96 -1.53
CA GLY A 214 4.72 14.06 -2.06
C GLY A 214 3.24 13.75 -2.28
N LYS A 215 2.79 12.51 -2.00
CA LYS A 215 1.38 12.13 -2.12
C LYS A 215 0.66 12.30 -0.79
N VAL A 216 -0.53 12.90 -0.85
CA VAL A 216 -1.44 13.04 0.28
C VAL A 216 -2.70 12.22 -0.01
N ALA A 217 -2.97 11.22 0.80
CA ALA A 217 -4.18 10.42 0.73
C ALA A 217 -5.32 11.07 1.53
N LEU A 218 -6.50 10.44 1.52
CA LEU A 218 -7.74 11.02 2.07
C LEU A 218 -7.65 11.35 3.57
N LYS A 219 -6.90 10.58 4.34
CA LYS A 219 -6.83 10.69 5.80
C LYS A 219 -5.39 10.77 6.27
N LYS A 220 -5.12 11.64 7.24
CA LYS A 220 -3.89 11.60 8.02
C LYS A 220 -3.87 10.29 8.82
N ALA A 221 -2.76 9.58 8.72
CA ALA A 221 -2.58 8.32 9.45
C ALA A 221 -1.85 8.56 10.78
N PHE A 222 -0.61 9.01 10.69
CA PHE A 222 0.25 9.29 11.84
C PHE A 222 1.45 10.16 11.39
N GLY A 223 2.12 10.76 12.37
CA GLY A 223 3.33 11.55 12.15
C GLY A 223 4.59 10.70 12.07
N PHE A 224 5.70 11.35 11.74
CA PHE A 224 7.02 10.72 11.79
C PHE A 224 7.51 10.51 13.24
N ASP A 225 6.98 11.28 14.17
CA ASP A 225 7.23 11.19 15.62
C ASP A 225 6.43 10.08 16.32
N GLU A 226 5.50 9.44 15.61
CA GLU A 226 4.65 8.37 16.13
C GLU A 226 5.15 6.96 15.77
N ILE A 227 6.26 6.84 15.02
CA ILE A 227 6.84 5.56 14.60
C ILE A 227 8.31 5.44 15.01
N ASP A 228 8.79 4.20 15.13
CA ASP A 228 10.17 3.92 15.57
C ASP A 228 11.14 3.83 14.39
N VAL A 229 10.70 3.25 13.26
CA VAL A 229 11.55 3.03 12.08
C VAL A 229 10.83 3.40 10.80
N PHE A 230 11.53 4.14 9.94
CA PHE A 230 11.09 4.41 8.58
C PHE A 230 12.08 3.85 7.57
N ILE A 231 11.64 2.90 6.74
CA ILE A 231 12.45 2.31 5.66
C ILE A 231 11.97 2.87 4.33
N THR A 232 12.87 3.54 3.61
CA THR A 232 12.56 4.18 2.33
C THR A 232 13.76 4.16 1.38
N ASN A 233 13.60 4.74 0.20
CA ASN A 233 14.66 4.81 -0.80
C ASN A 233 15.58 6.02 -0.56
N LYS A 234 16.82 5.90 -1.02
CA LYS A 234 17.83 6.99 -0.96
C LYS A 234 17.41 8.24 -1.73
N GLU A 235 16.53 8.09 -2.70
CA GLU A 235 15.98 9.18 -3.52
C GLU A 235 14.95 10.04 -2.78
N VAL A 236 14.52 9.61 -1.59
CA VAL A 236 13.60 10.38 -0.74
C VAL A 236 14.38 11.48 -0.04
N HIS A 237 13.99 12.72 -0.27
CA HIS A 237 14.62 13.90 0.30
C HIS A 237 13.65 14.65 1.22
N MET A 238 13.68 14.31 2.51
CA MET A 238 12.86 14.97 3.52
C MET A 238 13.70 15.76 4.51
N HIS A 239 13.21 16.95 4.86
CA HIS A 239 13.75 17.77 5.93
C HIS A 239 12.85 17.63 7.16
N LEU A 240 13.16 16.66 8.00
CA LEU A 240 12.46 16.49 9.27
C LEU A 240 13.04 17.43 10.33
N ASP A 241 12.17 17.87 11.24
CA ASP A 241 12.60 18.61 12.42
C ASP A 241 13.68 17.84 13.19
N GLU A 242 14.67 18.54 13.75
CA GLU A 242 15.80 17.93 14.46
C GLU A 242 15.36 16.98 15.59
N SER A 243 14.28 17.29 16.27
CA SER A 243 13.72 16.45 17.34
C SER A 243 13.23 15.11 16.80
N ILE A 244 12.55 15.12 15.65
CA ILE A 244 12.06 13.91 14.97
C ILE A 244 13.24 13.12 14.41
N ALA A 245 14.16 13.79 13.73
CA ALA A 245 15.33 13.15 13.13
C ALA A 245 16.27 12.46 14.16
N LYS A 246 16.24 12.89 15.42
CA LYS A 246 17.00 12.26 16.51
C LYS A 246 16.34 11.00 17.08
N GLN A 247 15.02 10.87 16.96
CA GLN A 247 14.25 9.78 17.55
C GLN A 247 13.89 8.69 16.51
N LEU A 248 13.61 9.10 15.29
CA LEU A 248 13.22 8.21 14.20
C LEU A 248 14.44 7.54 13.55
N ASN A 249 14.47 6.22 13.58
CA ASN A 249 15.48 5.48 12.83
C ASN A 249 15.09 5.41 11.34
N ILE A 250 15.83 6.09 10.47
CA ILE A 250 15.60 6.09 9.03
C ILE A 250 16.60 5.16 8.35
N ILE A 251 16.10 4.12 7.68
CA ILE A 251 16.89 3.17 6.90
C ILE A 251 16.69 3.46 5.41
N LEU A 252 17.77 3.87 4.74
CA LEU A 252 17.76 4.19 3.31
C LEU A 252 18.29 3.02 2.48
N VAL A 253 17.56 2.60 1.45
CA VAL A 253 17.91 1.48 0.57
C VAL A 253 18.01 1.87 -0.89
#